data_51a158e45f71f332137aea022c30fa0a
#
_entry.id   51a158e45f71f332137aea022c30fa0a
#
_cell.length_a   1.000
_cell.length_b   1.000
_cell.length_c   1.000
_cell.angle_alpha   90.00
_cell.angle_beta   90.00
_cell.angle_gamma   90.00
#
_symmetry.space_group_name_H-M   'P 1'
#
loop_
_entity.id
_entity.type
_entity.pdbx_description
1 polymer ?
#
loop_
_entity_poly.entity_id
_entity_poly.type
_entity_poly.pdbx_seq_one_letter_code
_entity_poly.pdbx_strand_id
1 'polypeptide(L)'
;MDAYLNELSVRVFSNNEEAQDAFLLLGKCLHKMSELGVSNVRMTNEIMKKGILPGQTWNRILNNETVIGKDLKSVLINKLCTLEPIDNLEDKYNVLEFSYNKIPCKGLGWASESMENTLALGFRQENVWDNGSYNVDINLLDEDGNELPLTSGCKHVVSPDEVETHRDFLLKKINIPTNGKVLAKRSAKLFPHLRFAEQASNQLEKIKDPVVVQQVYWRLLDLERVAANSTSSISPEKFKYKTTPESETRSRLPQLKILFLDGKTRLCSWHSRFTPSAGRIHFCPNESEQ
;
A
#
# COMPACT_ATOMS: atom_id res chain seq x y z
N MET A 1 -2.33 -4.24 9.92
CA MET A 1 -1.81 -4.03 8.55
C MET A 1 -0.59 -4.89 8.33
N ASP A 2 -0.28 -5.19 7.08
CA ASP A 2 0.91 -5.97 6.74
C ASP A 2 2.03 -5.05 6.24
N ALA A 3 3.27 -5.50 6.37
CA ALA A 3 4.44 -4.91 5.75
C ALA A 3 5.04 -5.90 4.74
N TYR A 4 6.11 -5.56 4.07
CA TYR A 4 6.74 -6.37 3.03
C TYR A 4 8.23 -6.54 3.27
N LEU A 5 8.76 -7.74 3.08
CA LEU A 5 10.20 -7.96 3.16
C LEU A 5 10.86 -7.50 1.85
N ASN A 6 11.87 -6.65 1.98
CA ASN A 6 12.74 -6.27 0.88
C ASN A 6 13.68 -7.42 0.54
N GLU A 7 13.36 -8.19 -0.49
CA GLU A 7 14.14 -9.35 -0.94
C GLU A 7 15.55 -8.99 -1.45
N LEU A 8 15.75 -7.75 -1.89
CA LEU A 8 17.06 -7.28 -2.34
C LEU A 8 18.03 -7.08 -1.17
N SER A 9 17.51 -6.86 0.04
CA SER A 9 18.33 -6.73 1.24
C SER A 9 18.84 -8.06 1.79
N VAL A 10 18.28 -9.17 1.34
CA VAL A 10 18.69 -10.52 1.77
C VAL A 10 20.00 -10.89 1.11
N ARG A 11 21.04 -11.10 1.90
CA ARG A 11 22.40 -11.42 1.46
C ARG A 11 22.95 -12.68 2.13
N VAL A 12 24.07 -13.17 1.64
CA VAL A 12 24.83 -14.22 2.30
C VAL A 12 25.71 -13.59 3.37
N PHE A 13 25.55 -14.02 4.63
CA PHE A 13 26.39 -13.63 5.75
C PHE A 13 27.66 -14.47 5.79
N SER A 14 28.73 -13.90 6.33
CA SER A 14 30.05 -14.52 6.35
C SER A 14 30.14 -15.68 7.35
N ASN A 15 29.39 -15.60 8.44
CA ASN A 15 29.40 -16.58 9.53
C ASN A 15 28.09 -16.56 10.32
N ASN A 16 27.97 -17.49 11.28
CA ASN A 16 26.76 -17.65 12.11
C ASN A 16 26.52 -16.43 13.01
N GLU A 17 27.54 -15.79 13.54
CA GLU A 17 27.42 -14.64 14.45
C GLU A 17 26.81 -13.45 13.70
N GLU A 18 27.34 -13.12 12.53
CA GLU A 18 26.80 -12.06 11.68
C GLU A 18 25.34 -12.35 11.29
N ALA A 19 25.02 -13.58 10.93
CA ALA A 19 23.64 -13.98 10.62
C ALA A 19 22.72 -13.84 11.85
N GLN A 20 23.17 -14.28 13.02
CA GLN A 20 22.43 -14.18 14.27
C GLN A 20 22.11 -12.73 14.62
N ASP A 21 23.09 -11.84 14.55
CA ASP A 21 22.92 -10.41 14.82
C ASP A 21 21.93 -9.77 13.84
N ALA A 22 22.03 -10.11 12.56
CA ALA A 22 21.11 -9.61 11.54
C ALA A 22 19.66 -10.08 11.78
N PHE A 23 19.46 -11.36 12.09
CA PHE A 23 18.13 -11.89 12.43
C PHE A 23 17.59 -11.35 13.75
N LEU A 24 18.44 -11.11 14.74
CA LEU A 24 18.07 -10.49 16.01
C LEU A 24 17.58 -9.04 15.76
N LEU A 25 18.28 -8.29 14.93
CA LEU A 25 17.87 -6.93 14.56
C LEU A 25 16.55 -6.94 13.81
N LEU A 26 16.36 -7.86 12.85
CA LEU A 26 15.09 -8.07 12.15
C LEU A 26 13.95 -8.38 13.14
N GLY A 27 14.20 -9.28 14.10
CA GLY A 27 13.23 -9.62 15.15
C GLY A 27 12.84 -8.43 16.04
N LYS A 28 13.79 -7.56 16.39
CA LYS A 28 13.53 -6.30 17.12
C LYS A 28 12.67 -5.34 16.29
N CYS A 29 12.92 -5.21 14.97
CA CYS A 29 12.08 -4.44 14.08
C CYS A 29 10.66 -4.99 14.04
N LEU A 30 10.49 -6.30 13.88
CA LEU A 30 9.18 -6.97 13.85
C LEU A 30 8.40 -6.75 15.16
N HIS A 31 9.08 -6.81 16.30
CA HIS A 31 8.47 -6.53 17.59
C HIS A 31 7.97 -5.09 17.66
N LYS A 32 8.83 -4.13 17.36
CA LYS A 32 8.50 -2.70 17.35
C LYS A 32 7.37 -2.36 16.36
N MET A 33 7.43 -2.91 15.16
CA MET A 33 6.37 -2.77 14.15
C MET A 33 5.04 -3.34 14.65
N SER A 34 5.08 -4.45 15.40
CA SER A 34 3.88 -5.08 15.99
C SER A 34 3.21 -4.17 17.03
N GLU A 35 3.98 -3.48 17.86
CA GLU A 35 3.47 -2.46 18.81
C GLU A 35 2.76 -1.32 18.08
N LEU A 36 3.16 -1.04 16.85
CA LEU A 36 2.61 -0.01 15.99
C LEU A 36 1.58 -0.55 14.97
N GLY A 37 1.00 -1.74 15.25
CA GLY A 37 -0.13 -2.29 14.50
C GLY A 37 0.20 -3.00 13.20
N VAL A 38 1.48 -3.27 12.91
CA VAL A 38 1.89 -4.15 11.81
C VAL A 38 1.77 -5.60 12.27
N SER A 39 0.85 -6.35 11.69
CA SER A 39 0.53 -7.71 12.13
C SER A 39 1.51 -8.73 11.60
N ASN A 40 1.84 -8.65 10.32
CA ASN A 40 2.68 -9.61 9.62
C ASN A 40 3.57 -8.92 8.59
N VAL A 41 4.55 -9.65 8.07
CA VAL A 41 5.38 -9.22 6.94
C VAL A 41 5.26 -10.26 5.83
N ARG A 42 4.83 -9.83 4.66
CA ARG A 42 4.74 -10.67 3.46
C ARG A 42 6.09 -10.75 2.76
N MET A 43 6.39 -11.87 2.17
CA MET A 43 7.63 -12.08 1.41
C MET A 43 7.38 -12.92 0.16
N THR A 44 8.34 -12.94 -0.76
CA THR A 44 8.32 -13.81 -1.93
C THR A 44 8.71 -15.24 -1.57
N ASN A 45 8.22 -16.21 -2.35
CA ASN A 45 8.62 -17.62 -2.20
C ASN A 45 10.13 -17.85 -2.42
N GLU A 46 10.74 -17.04 -3.25
CA GLU A 46 12.15 -17.13 -3.59
C GLU A 46 13.07 -16.91 -2.38
N ILE A 47 12.66 -16.08 -1.43
CA ILE A 47 13.44 -15.82 -0.22
C ILE A 47 13.73 -17.11 0.55
N MET A 48 12.76 -18.03 0.63
CA MET A 48 12.94 -19.30 1.35
C MET A 48 14.06 -20.17 0.79
N LYS A 49 14.37 -20.01 -0.50
CA LYS A 49 15.43 -20.73 -1.21
C LYS A 49 16.75 -19.96 -1.26
N LYS A 50 16.72 -18.66 -0.90
CA LYS A 50 17.89 -17.79 -0.97
C LYS A 50 18.94 -18.23 0.03
N GLY A 51 20.21 -18.26 -0.40
CA GLY A 51 21.34 -18.54 0.47
C GLY A 51 21.52 -17.43 1.52
N ILE A 52 21.68 -17.80 2.76
CA ILE A 52 21.89 -16.88 3.90
C ILE A 52 23.26 -17.10 4.54
N LEU A 53 23.71 -18.34 4.55
CA LEU A 53 25.06 -18.75 4.96
C LEU A 53 25.63 -19.69 3.91
N PRO A 54 26.96 -19.89 3.84
CA PRO A 54 27.53 -20.88 2.94
C PRO A 54 26.88 -22.26 3.09
N GLY A 55 26.24 -22.71 2.00
CA GLY A 55 25.51 -23.99 1.96
C GLY A 55 24.18 -24.04 2.74
N GLN A 56 23.70 -22.95 3.31
CA GLN A 56 22.45 -22.89 4.07
C GLN A 56 21.50 -21.84 3.48
N THR A 57 20.26 -22.28 3.20
CA THR A 57 19.17 -21.40 2.75
C THR A 57 18.44 -20.77 3.93
N TRP A 58 17.65 -19.73 3.65
CA TRP A 58 16.75 -19.10 4.62
C TRP A 58 15.93 -20.13 5.42
N ASN A 59 15.27 -21.06 4.75
CA ASN A 59 14.46 -22.08 5.39
C ASN A 59 15.27 -22.98 6.35
N ARG A 60 16.51 -23.32 5.99
CA ARG A 60 17.38 -24.12 6.86
C ARG A 60 17.79 -23.32 8.10
N ILE A 61 18.09 -22.04 7.94
CA ILE A 61 18.48 -21.16 9.07
C ILE A 61 17.30 -20.98 10.04
N LEU A 62 16.08 -20.74 9.53
CA LEU A 62 14.89 -20.64 10.39
C LEU A 62 14.64 -21.92 11.20
N ASN A 63 15.10 -23.06 10.73
CA ASN A 63 14.98 -24.33 11.46
C ASN A 63 16.23 -24.69 12.28
N ASN A 64 17.27 -23.86 12.26
CA ASN A 64 18.53 -24.10 12.97
C ASN A 64 18.59 -23.29 14.27
N GLU A 65 18.22 -23.94 15.39
CA GLU A 65 18.21 -23.30 16.71
C GLU A 65 19.60 -22.92 17.25
N THR A 66 20.67 -23.40 16.63
CA THR A 66 22.05 -23.01 17.01
C THR A 66 22.42 -21.65 16.40
N VAL A 67 21.77 -21.21 15.33
CA VAL A 67 21.98 -19.91 14.71
C VAL A 67 21.00 -18.88 15.24
N ILE A 68 19.69 -19.22 15.21
CA ILE A 68 18.66 -18.37 15.77
C ILE A 68 17.97 -19.09 16.92
N GLY A 69 18.09 -18.56 18.14
CA GLY A 69 17.50 -19.18 19.32
C GLY A 69 15.98 -19.42 19.16
N LYS A 70 15.44 -20.33 19.97
CA LYS A 70 14.06 -20.81 19.90
C LYS A 70 13.00 -19.69 19.90
N ASP A 71 13.19 -18.66 20.73
CA ASP A 71 12.22 -17.56 20.86
C ASP A 71 12.22 -16.69 19.60
N LEU A 72 13.40 -16.34 19.07
CA LEU A 72 13.53 -15.57 17.85
C LEU A 72 12.96 -16.33 16.65
N LYS A 73 13.23 -17.64 16.55
CA LYS A 73 12.64 -18.53 15.55
C LYS A 73 11.10 -18.45 15.57
N SER A 74 10.50 -18.54 16.76
CA SER A 74 9.04 -18.46 16.90
C SER A 74 8.50 -17.12 16.39
N VAL A 75 9.14 -16.01 16.73
CA VAL A 75 8.75 -14.67 16.25
C VAL A 75 8.85 -14.60 14.74
N LEU A 76 9.96 -15.03 14.15
CA LEU A 76 10.18 -14.97 12.71
C LEU A 76 9.15 -15.82 11.93
N ILE A 77 8.92 -17.07 12.36
CA ILE A 77 7.92 -17.94 11.73
C ILE A 77 6.52 -17.32 11.81
N ASN A 78 6.11 -16.87 12.98
CA ASN A 78 4.78 -16.30 13.19
C ASN A 78 4.54 -15.00 12.43
N LYS A 79 5.57 -14.22 12.15
CA LYS A 79 5.44 -12.91 11.50
C LYS A 79 5.70 -12.93 9.99
N LEU A 80 6.54 -13.86 9.52
CA LEU A 80 7.00 -13.90 8.12
C LEU A 80 6.37 -15.05 7.32
N CYS A 81 5.96 -16.14 7.97
CA CYS A 81 5.55 -17.35 7.29
C CYS A 81 4.04 -17.67 7.38
N THR A 82 3.22 -16.76 7.94
CA THR A 82 1.78 -17.02 8.15
C THR A 82 0.89 -16.55 7.02
N LEU A 83 1.38 -15.69 6.15
CA LEU A 83 0.61 -15.16 5.02
C LEU A 83 1.00 -15.81 3.71
N GLU A 84 0.06 -15.78 2.75
CA GLU A 84 0.37 -16.15 1.37
C GLU A 84 1.49 -15.27 0.81
N PRO A 85 2.42 -15.87 0.04
CA PRO A 85 3.48 -15.13 -0.63
C PRO A 85 2.92 -14.06 -1.58
N ILE A 86 3.70 -13.01 -1.81
CA ILE A 86 3.31 -11.90 -2.67
C ILE A 86 3.35 -12.22 -4.16
N ASP A 87 3.88 -13.37 -4.54
CA ASP A 87 4.10 -13.76 -5.94
C ASP A 87 2.84 -13.80 -6.80
N ASN A 88 1.68 -14.03 -6.19
CA ASN A 88 0.39 -14.16 -6.89
C ASN A 88 -0.45 -12.87 -6.89
N LEU A 89 0.07 -11.79 -6.31
CA LEU A 89 -0.68 -10.53 -6.24
C LEU A 89 -0.63 -9.73 -7.55
N GLU A 90 0.40 -9.91 -8.34
CA GLU A 90 0.66 -9.13 -9.57
C GLU A 90 -0.48 -9.30 -10.58
N ASP A 91 -0.89 -10.53 -10.86
CA ASP A 91 -2.00 -10.83 -11.78
C ASP A 91 -3.32 -10.19 -11.35
N LYS A 92 -3.56 -10.17 -10.04
CA LYS A 92 -4.79 -9.59 -9.46
C LYS A 92 -4.88 -8.09 -9.66
N TYR A 93 -3.76 -7.40 -9.77
CA TYR A 93 -3.70 -5.94 -9.74
C TYR A 93 -3.16 -5.30 -11.02
N ASN A 94 -3.03 -6.07 -12.11
CA ASN A 94 -2.49 -5.62 -13.39
C ASN A 94 -1.07 -5.00 -13.26
N VAL A 95 -0.28 -5.52 -12.35
CA VAL A 95 1.12 -5.12 -12.19
C VAL A 95 1.97 -5.96 -13.12
N LEU A 96 2.73 -5.30 -14.00
CA LEU A 96 3.70 -5.97 -14.86
C LEU A 96 5.02 -6.18 -14.13
N GLU A 97 5.52 -5.13 -13.48
CA GLU A 97 6.84 -5.18 -12.85
C GLU A 97 6.98 -4.12 -11.76
N PHE A 98 7.77 -4.46 -10.75
CA PHE A 98 8.39 -3.52 -9.82
C PHE A 98 9.89 -3.59 -9.95
N SER A 99 10.59 -2.45 -10.00
CA SER A 99 12.04 -2.43 -10.03
C SER A 99 12.65 -1.30 -9.18
N TYR A 100 13.84 -1.58 -8.64
CA TYR A 100 14.69 -0.62 -7.96
C TYR A 100 16.07 -0.65 -8.63
N ASN A 101 16.51 0.47 -9.18
CA ASN A 101 17.73 0.54 -9.99
C ASN A 101 17.77 -0.53 -11.11
N LYS A 102 16.65 -0.76 -11.78
CA LYS A 102 16.47 -1.79 -12.82
C LYS A 102 16.58 -3.25 -12.33
N ILE A 103 16.55 -3.47 -11.01
CA ILE A 103 16.53 -4.81 -10.42
C ILE A 103 15.10 -5.09 -9.95
N PRO A 104 14.46 -6.20 -10.36
CA PRO A 104 13.11 -6.56 -9.90
C PRO A 104 13.02 -6.61 -8.37
N CYS A 105 11.96 -5.99 -7.80
CA CYS A 105 11.79 -5.86 -6.35
C CYS A 105 10.33 -5.83 -5.92
N LYS A 106 9.75 -6.99 -5.64
CA LYS A 106 8.33 -7.11 -5.26
C LYS A 106 8.02 -6.50 -3.90
N GLY A 107 8.85 -6.74 -2.89
CA GLY A 107 8.63 -6.26 -1.53
C GLY A 107 8.60 -4.73 -1.43
N LEU A 108 9.57 -4.05 -2.05
CA LEU A 108 9.58 -2.58 -2.11
C LEU A 108 8.41 -2.05 -2.93
N GLY A 109 8.11 -2.69 -4.06
CA GLY A 109 7.01 -2.31 -4.94
C GLY A 109 5.66 -2.32 -4.21
N TRP A 110 5.32 -3.42 -3.57
CA TRP A 110 4.07 -3.55 -2.81
C TRP A 110 3.99 -2.61 -1.61
N ALA A 111 5.11 -2.33 -0.93
CA ALA A 111 5.14 -1.40 0.19
C ALA A 111 4.99 0.07 -0.25
N SER A 112 5.21 0.39 -1.52
CA SER A 112 5.23 1.76 -2.03
C SER A 112 3.92 2.53 -1.83
N GLU A 113 4.01 3.86 -1.90
CA GLU A 113 2.88 4.77 -1.69
C GLU A 113 1.76 4.60 -2.72
N SER A 114 2.09 4.19 -3.94
CA SER A 114 1.12 3.96 -5.01
C SER A 114 0.40 2.63 -4.89
N MET A 115 0.95 1.69 -4.12
CA MET A 115 0.38 0.37 -3.87
C MET A 115 -0.26 0.33 -2.47
N GLU A 116 0.26 -0.44 -1.54
CA GLU A 116 -0.31 -0.56 -0.19
C GLU A 116 0.09 0.58 0.75
N ASN A 117 1.07 1.39 0.36
CA ASN A 117 1.56 2.52 1.15
C ASN A 117 1.84 2.10 2.60
N THR A 118 2.72 1.13 2.79
CA THR A 118 3.11 0.58 4.08
C THR A 118 4.63 0.62 4.26
N LEU A 119 5.20 -0.22 5.12
CA LEU A 119 6.63 -0.32 5.30
C LEU A 119 7.22 -1.50 4.53
N ALA A 120 8.39 -1.30 3.95
CA ALA A 120 9.29 -2.38 3.60
C ALA A 120 10.26 -2.62 4.77
N LEU A 121 10.50 -3.89 5.11
CA LEU A 121 11.45 -4.33 6.12
C LEU A 121 12.64 -4.99 5.44
N GLY A 122 13.85 -4.64 5.82
CA GLY A 122 15.05 -5.23 5.23
C GLY A 122 16.11 -5.63 6.24
N PHE A 123 17.14 -6.31 5.76
CA PHE A 123 18.40 -6.47 6.47
C PHE A 123 19.26 -5.24 6.28
N ARG A 124 19.87 -4.77 7.35
CA ARG A 124 20.81 -3.65 7.27
C ARG A 124 22.03 -4.03 6.44
N GLN A 125 22.34 -3.17 5.48
CA GLN A 125 23.59 -3.22 4.71
C GLN A 125 24.12 -1.79 4.63
N GLU A 126 25.32 -1.57 5.11
CA GLU A 126 25.96 -0.26 5.07
C GLU A 126 26.02 0.27 3.63
N ASN A 127 25.70 1.54 3.47
CA ASN A 127 25.70 2.28 2.21
C ASN A 127 24.73 1.77 1.11
N VAL A 128 23.86 0.79 1.42
CA VAL A 128 22.88 0.25 0.46
C VAL A 128 21.46 0.33 1.01
N TRP A 129 21.22 -0.29 2.18
CA TRP A 129 19.89 -0.37 2.81
C TRP A 129 19.90 0.29 4.19
N ASP A 130 20.35 1.54 4.26
CA ASP A 130 20.44 2.38 5.46
C ASP A 130 19.64 3.68 5.36
N ASN A 131 18.87 3.86 4.29
CA ASN A 131 17.95 4.97 4.15
C ASN A 131 16.52 4.58 4.53
N GLY A 132 15.82 5.49 5.20
CA GLY A 132 14.43 5.30 5.62
C GLY A 132 13.40 5.37 4.48
N SER A 133 13.82 5.63 3.23
CA SER A 133 12.94 5.64 2.05
C SER A 133 13.71 5.43 0.74
N TYR A 134 13.00 4.85 -0.23
CA TYR A 134 13.50 4.58 -1.59
C TYR A 134 12.44 4.91 -2.63
N ASN A 135 12.86 5.26 -3.84
CA ASN A 135 11.96 5.38 -4.98
C ASN A 135 11.97 4.06 -5.77
N VAL A 136 10.80 3.56 -6.09
CA VAL A 136 10.59 2.30 -6.82
C VAL A 136 9.88 2.61 -8.13
N ASP A 137 10.37 2.05 -9.21
CA ASP A 137 9.71 2.11 -10.51
C ASP A 137 8.67 0.99 -10.58
N ILE A 138 7.47 1.34 -11.05
CA ILE A 138 6.32 0.46 -11.12
C ILE A 138 5.78 0.54 -12.53
N ASN A 139 5.56 -0.60 -13.18
CA ASN A 139 4.89 -0.68 -14.46
C ASN A 139 3.55 -1.40 -14.29
N LEU A 140 2.45 -0.74 -14.64
CA LEU A 140 1.09 -1.24 -14.53
C LEU A 140 0.47 -1.34 -15.93
N LEU A 141 -0.57 -2.16 -16.09
CA LEU A 141 -1.46 -2.08 -17.24
C LEU A 141 -2.65 -1.17 -16.93
N ASP A 142 -3.00 -0.31 -17.87
CA ASP A 142 -4.25 0.43 -17.81
C ASP A 142 -5.44 -0.45 -18.30
N GLU A 143 -6.64 0.14 -18.36
CA GLU A 143 -7.85 -0.56 -18.79
C GLU A 143 -7.81 -0.98 -20.26
N ASP A 144 -7.02 -0.32 -21.06
CA ASP A 144 -6.88 -0.56 -22.50
C ASP A 144 -5.70 -1.51 -22.80
N GLY A 145 -4.99 -1.98 -21.76
CA GLY A 145 -3.84 -2.87 -21.86
C GLY A 145 -2.53 -2.17 -22.21
N ASN A 146 -2.47 -0.84 -22.09
CA ASN A 146 -1.24 -0.10 -22.32
C ASN A 146 -0.40 -0.06 -21.04
N GLU A 147 0.91 -0.02 -21.20
CA GLU A 147 1.83 0.16 -20.07
C GLU A 147 1.72 1.56 -19.46
N LEU A 148 1.66 1.60 -18.15
CA LEU A 148 1.59 2.82 -17.36
C LEU A 148 2.77 2.85 -16.37
N PRO A 149 3.93 3.35 -16.79
CA PRO A 149 5.07 3.48 -15.90
C PRO A 149 4.87 4.62 -14.91
N LEU A 150 5.28 4.40 -13.66
CA LEU A 150 5.30 5.43 -12.62
C LEU A 150 6.43 5.15 -11.63
N THR A 151 6.87 6.19 -10.92
CA THR A 151 7.82 6.06 -9.81
C THR A 151 7.11 6.42 -8.51
N SER A 152 7.32 5.64 -7.46
CA SER A 152 6.62 5.78 -6.17
C SER A 152 7.58 5.65 -4.99
N GLY A 153 7.38 6.49 -3.97
CA GLY A 153 8.15 6.41 -2.73
C GLY A 153 7.77 5.16 -1.92
N CYS A 154 8.76 4.53 -1.31
CA CYS A 154 8.60 3.39 -0.41
C CYS A 154 9.35 3.68 0.90
N LYS A 155 8.64 3.60 2.03
CA LYS A 155 9.25 3.70 3.36
C LYS A 155 9.91 2.39 3.72
N HIS A 156 11.14 2.46 4.22
CA HIS A 156 11.96 1.29 4.49
C HIS A 156 12.51 1.34 5.91
N VAL A 157 12.69 0.18 6.54
CA VAL A 157 13.23 0.06 7.89
C VAL A 157 14.17 -1.14 7.98
N VAL A 158 15.31 -0.94 8.65
CA VAL A 158 16.29 -1.98 8.96
C VAL A 158 16.70 -1.97 10.45
N SER A 159 16.15 -1.03 11.23
CA SER A 159 16.41 -0.90 12.66
C SER A 159 15.16 -0.47 13.43
N PRO A 160 15.07 -0.75 14.74
CA PRO A 160 13.97 -0.27 15.59
C PRO A 160 13.84 1.26 15.62
N ASP A 161 14.95 1.99 15.51
CA ASP A 161 14.96 3.44 15.50
C ASP A 161 14.30 3.99 14.23
N GLU A 162 14.57 3.35 13.09
CA GLU A 162 13.88 3.71 11.83
C GLU A 162 12.38 3.37 11.87
N VAL A 163 11.98 2.29 12.54
CA VAL A 163 10.56 2.03 12.79
C VAL A 163 9.94 3.18 13.59
N GLU A 164 10.64 3.70 14.59
CA GLU A 164 10.18 4.82 15.39
C GLU A 164 10.06 6.12 14.57
N THR A 165 10.97 6.38 13.62
CA THR A 165 10.84 7.55 12.72
C THR A 165 9.57 7.51 11.88
N HIS A 166 9.03 6.33 11.61
CA HIS A 166 7.76 6.14 10.91
C HIS A 166 6.54 5.96 11.81
N ARG A 167 6.69 6.18 13.14
CA ARG A 167 5.63 5.98 14.13
C ARG A 167 4.32 6.70 13.77
N ASP A 168 4.39 7.99 13.51
CA ASP A 168 3.20 8.80 13.20
C ASP A 168 2.50 8.33 11.92
N PHE A 169 3.26 7.90 10.92
CA PHE A 169 2.73 7.31 9.72
C PHE A 169 1.97 6.01 10.04
N LEU A 170 2.56 5.12 10.83
CA LEU A 170 1.93 3.84 11.21
C LEU A 170 0.68 4.06 12.06
N LEU A 171 0.72 4.94 13.05
CA LEU A 171 -0.43 5.26 13.91
C LEU A 171 -1.59 5.86 13.12
N LYS A 172 -1.31 6.71 12.13
CA LYS A 172 -2.33 7.21 11.20
C LYS A 172 -2.97 6.08 10.40
N LYS A 173 -2.20 5.08 10.00
CA LYS A 173 -2.68 3.92 9.26
C LYS A 173 -3.56 2.96 10.07
N ILE A 174 -3.34 2.79 11.35
CA ILE A 174 -4.20 1.97 12.22
C ILE A 174 -5.65 2.46 12.19
N ASN A 175 -5.85 3.75 12.00
CA ASN A 175 -7.19 4.36 11.93
C ASN A 175 -7.85 4.24 10.55
N ILE A 176 -7.15 3.73 9.54
CA ILE A 176 -7.73 3.54 8.20
C ILE A 176 -8.73 2.38 8.26
N PRO A 177 -9.93 2.54 7.70
CA PRO A 177 -10.90 1.46 7.60
C PRO A 177 -10.31 0.26 6.82
N THR A 178 -10.40 -0.93 7.40
CA THR A 178 -9.85 -2.17 6.79
C THR A 178 -10.84 -2.89 5.89
N ASN A 179 -12.11 -2.47 5.88
CA ASN A 179 -13.14 -3.01 5.00
C ASN A 179 -14.16 -1.93 4.60
N GLY A 180 -14.85 -2.17 3.51
CA GLY A 180 -15.78 -1.22 2.92
C GLY A 180 -16.97 -0.85 3.81
N LYS A 181 -17.48 -1.79 4.61
CA LYS A 181 -18.59 -1.50 5.55
C LYS A 181 -18.17 -0.48 6.61
N VAL A 182 -16.97 -0.63 7.17
CA VAL A 182 -16.43 0.33 8.15
C VAL A 182 -16.18 1.69 7.50
N LEU A 183 -15.67 1.70 6.27
CA LEU A 183 -15.44 2.93 5.50
C LEU A 183 -16.76 3.65 5.23
N ALA A 184 -17.77 2.95 4.73
CA ALA A 184 -19.10 3.51 4.47
C ALA A 184 -19.74 4.07 5.75
N LYS A 185 -19.75 3.28 6.84
CA LYS A 185 -20.33 3.71 8.13
C LYS A 185 -19.65 4.95 8.70
N ARG A 186 -18.35 5.13 8.46
CA ARG A 186 -17.56 6.26 8.98
C ARG A 186 -17.42 7.41 7.98
N SER A 187 -17.95 7.29 6.76
CA SER A 187 -17.73 8.25 5.67
C SER A 187 -18.11 9.69 6.02
N ALA A 188 -19.26 9.90 6.62
CA ALA A 188 -19.70 11.23 7.04
C ALA A 188 -18.79 11.88 8.10
N LYS A 189 -18.15 11.09 8.97
CA LYS A 189 -17.20 11.58 9.97
C LYS A 189 -15.81 11.81 9.37
N LEU A 190 -15.39 10.94 8.46
CA LEU A 190 -14.07 10.98 7.84
C LEU A 190 -13.99 12.06 6.74
N PHE A 191 -15.11 12.33 6.07
CA PHE A 191 -15.20 13.24 4.92
C PHE A 191 -16.40 14.18 5.06
N PRO A 192 -16.35 15.13 6.01
CA PRO A 192 -17.51 15.99 6.32
C PRO A 192 -17.93 16.93 5.18
N HIS A 193 -17.02 17.24 4.24
CA HIS A 193 -17.30 18.09 3.08
C HIS A 193 -17.75 17.29 1.83
N LEU A 194 -17.71 15.95 1.89
CA LEU A 194 -18.20 15.10 0.80
C LEU A 194 -19.61 14.60 1.10
N ARG A 195 -20.46 14.62 0.08
CA ARG A 195 -21.80 14.05 0.13
C ARG A 195 -21.84 12.77 -0.70
N PHE A 196 -22.19 11.66 -0.08
CA PHE A 196 -22.28 10.36 -0.72
C PHE A 196 -23.70 10.11 -1.20
N ALA A 197 -23.87 9.78 -2.49
CA ALA A 197 -25.12 9.22 -2.98
C ALA A 197 -25.33 7.81 -2.37
N GLU A 198 -26.57 7.39 -2.23
CA GLU A 198 -26.91 6.05 -1.70
C GLU A 198 -26.22 4.93 -2.48
N GLN A 199 -26.19 5.03 -3.81
CA GLN A 199 -25.48 4.09 -4.67
C GLN A 199 -24.00 4.01 -4.32
N ALA A 200 -23.33 5.12 -4.06
CA ALA A 200 -21.91 5.15 -3.68
C ALA A 200 -21.66 4.49 -2.32
N SER A 201 -22.50 4.75 -1.33
CA SER A 201 -22.46 4.09 -0.02
C SER A 201 -22.63 2.58 -0.15
N ASN A 202 -23.59 2.12 -0.94
CA ASN A 202 -23.84 0.72 -1.21
C ASN A 202 -22.67 0.03 -1.96
N GLN A 203 -21.97 0.76 -2.84
CA GLN A 203 -20.76 0.27 -3.50
C GLN A 203 -19.59 0.16 -2.54
N LEU A 204 -19.39 1.18 -1.68
CA LEU A 204 -18.35 1.13 -0.65
C LEU A 204 -18.50 -0.09 0.25
N GLU A 205 -19.71 -0.38 0.74
CA GLU A 205 -19.95 -1.52 1.63
C GLU A 205 -19.58 -2.88 1.02
N LYS A 206 -19.66 -3.01 -0.31
CA LYS A 206 -19.35 -4.23 -1.04
C LYS A 206 -17.84 -4.48 -1.22
N ILE A 207 -17.00 -3.48 -0.99
CA ILE A 207 -15.56 -3.63 -1.14
C ILE A 207 -15.03 -4.51 0.00
N LYS A 208 -14.53 -5.69 -0.35
CA LYS A 208 -13.99 -6.68 0.60
C LYS A 208 -12.46 -6.62 0.69
N ASP A 209 -11.82 -6.25 -0.40
CA ASP A 209 -10.36 -6.22 -0.51
C ASP A 209 -9.78 -5.04 0.29
N PRO A 210 -8.95 -5.28 1.32
CA PRO A 210 -8.39 -4.22 2.15
C PRO A 210 -7.51 -3.23 1.37
N VAL A 211 -6.83 -3.69 0.33
CA VAL A 211 -5.99 -2.82 -0.52
C VAL A 211 -6.86 -1.85 -1.31
N VAL A 212 -7.94 -2.34 -1.89
CA VAL A 212 -8.92 -1.51 -2.62
C VAL A 212 -9.56 -0.51 -1.65
N VAL A 213 -9.98 -0.95 -0.45
CA VAL A 213 -10.54 -0.05 0.59
C VAL A 213 -9.56 1.07 0.93
N GLN A 214 -8.29 0.75 1.11
CA GLN A 214 -7.26 1.72 1.42
C GLN A 214 -7.03 2.71 0.28
N GLN A 215 -6.98 2.24 -0.96
CA GLN A 215 -6.84 3.10 -2.13
C GLN A 215 -8.04 4.05 -2.29
N VAL A 216 -9.25 3.54 -2.10
CA VAL A 216 -10.47 4.36 -2.10
C VAL A 216 -10.44 5.40 -0.96
N TYR A 217 -10.05 4.99 0.24
CA TYR A 217 -9.92 5.90 1.38
C TYR A 217 -8.97 7.08 1.08
N TRP A 218 -7.80 6.81 0.50
CA TRP A 218 -6.84 7.87 0.16
C TRP A 218 -7.36 8.82 -0.92
N ARG A 219 -8.12 8.32 -1.92
CA ARG A 219 -8.74 9.17 -2.93
C ARG A 219 -9.83 10.04 -2.33
N LEU A 220 -10.68 9.46 -1.46
CA LEU A 220 -11.71 10.21 -0.75
C LEU A 220 -11.11 11.27 0.17
N LEU A 221 -9.98 10.97 0.84
CA LEU A 221 -9.28 11.95 1.67
C LEU A 221 -8.70 13.12 0.85
N ASP A 222 -8.22 12.86 -0.35
CA ASP A 222 -7.74 13.90 -1.26
C ASP A 222 -8.90 14.76 -1.80
N LEU A 223 -10.03 14.14 -2.16
CA LEU A 223 -11.27 14.85 -2.52
C LEU A 223 -11.76 15.72 -1.36
N GLU A 224 -11.78 15.19 -0.15
CA GLU A 224 -12.13 15.92 1.08
C GLU A 224 -11.25 17.14 1.30
N ARG A 225 -9.92 16.97 1.18
CA ARG A 225 -8.95 18.06 1.31
C ARG A 225 -9.23 19.18 0.29
N VAL A 226 -9.52 18.82 -0.95
CA VAL A 226 -9.85 19.80 -1.99
C VAL A 226 -11.19 20.46 -1.71
N ALA A 227 -12.22 19.68 -1.32
CA ALA A 227 -13.54 20.21 -0.98
C ALA A 227 -13.49 21.20 0.20
N ALA A 228 -12.76 20.85 1.27
CA ALA A 228 -12.62 21.69 2.46
C ALA A 228 -11.92 23.04 2.18
N ASN A 229 -11.06 23.10 1.16
CA ASN A 229 -10.26 24.28 0.82
C ASN A 229 -10.76 25.02 -0.45
N SER A 230 -11.81 24.53 -1.11
CA SER A 230 -12.25 25.12 -2.37
C SER A 230 -13.14 26.33 -2.17
N THR A 231 -12.60 27.49 -2.52
CA THR A 231 -13.35 28.75 -2.72
C THR A 231 -13.49 29.11 -4.20
N SER A 232 -12.98 28.28 -5.11
CA SER A 232 -12.90 28.54 -6.55
C SER A 232 -13.07 27.25 -7.35
N SER A 233 -13.18 27.36 -8.69
CA SER A 233 -13.31 26.23 -9.61
C SER A 233 -12.29 25.11 -9.35
N ILE A 234 -12.75 23.86 -9.49
CA ILE A 234 -11.90 22.67 -9.34
C ILE A 234 -11.06 22.49 -10.62
N SER A 235 -9.77 22.20 -10.44
CA SER A 235 -8.84 21.90 -11.52
C SER A 235 -7.97 20.69 -11.18
N PRO A 236 -7.47 19.90 -12.16
CA PRO A 236 -6.73 18.66 -11.92
C PRO A 236 -5.51 18.81 -11.03
N GLU A 237 -4.78 19.92 -11.11
CA GLU A 237 -3.56 20.19 -10.35
C GLU A 237 -3.80 20.39 -8.84
N LYS A 238 -5.04 20.60 -8.41
CA LYS A 238 -5.39 20.69 -6.98
C LYS A 238 -5.34 19.33 -6.28
N PHE A 239 -5.38 18.23 -7.03
CA PHE A 239 -5.42 16.89 -6.49
C PHE A 239 -4.03 16.26 -6.42
N LYS A 240 -3.76 15.52 -5.33
CA LYS A 240 -2.54 14.73 -5.19
C LYS A 240 -2.52 13.54 -6.17
N TYR A 241 -3.70 12.95 -6.40
CA TYR A 241 -3.86 11.78 -7.25
C TYR A 241 -4.46 12.16 -8.60
N LYS A 242 -4.25 11.31 -9.62
CA LYS A 242 -4.78 11.55 -10.97
C LYS A 242 -6.30 11.66 -10.93
N THR A 243 -6.77 12.88 -11.01
CA THR A 243 -8.18 13.26 -10.95
C THR A 243 -8.47 14.21 -12.10
N THR A 244 -9.38 13.82 -12.98
CA THR A 244 -9.66 14.53 -14.23
C THR A 244 -11.16 14.51 -14.56
N PRO A 245 -11.66 15.47 -15.35
CA PRO A 245 -12.98 15.32 -15.95
C PRO A 245 -12.99 14.13 -16.93
N GLU A 246 -14.15 13.53 -17.12
CA GLU A 246 -14.38 12.56 -18.19
C GLU A 246 -14.30 13.22 -19.55
N SER A 247 -13.95 12.44 -20.56
CA SER A 247 -14.02 12.91 -21.94
C SER A 247 -15.46 13.26 -22.34
N GLU A 248 -15.62 14.14 -23.33
CA GLU A 248 -16.94 14.56 -23.81
C GLU A 248 -17.85 13.39 -24.20
N THR A 249 -17.28 12.35 -24.80
CA THR A 249 -18.02 11.14 -25.17
C THR A 249 -18.49 10.36 -23.94
N ARG A 250 -17.62 10.19 -22.95
CA ARG A 250 -17.96 9.44 -21.71
C ARG A 250 -18.87 10.20 -20.77
N SER A 251 -18.79 11.53 -20.73
CA SER A 251 -19.70 12.36 -19.89
C SER A 251 -21.18 12.22 -20.27
N ARG A 252 -21.47 11.71 -21.47
CA ARG A 252 -22.85 11.45 -21.94
C ARG A 252 -23.43 10.12 -21.45
N LEU A 253 -22.64 9.28 -20.77
CA LEU A 253 -23.08 7.97 -20.31
C LEU A 253 -24.14 8.09 -19.21
N PRO A 254 -25.30 7.40 -19.34
CA PRO A 254 -26.39 7.50 -18.37
C PRO A 254 -26.00 7.14 -16.93
N GLN A 255 -25.04 6.21 -16.75
CA GLN A 255 -24.55 5.79 -15.45
C GLN A 255 -23.81 6.88 -14.65
N LEU A 256 -23.42 7.98 -15.29
CA LEU A 256 -22.83 9.13 -14.60
C LEU A 256 -23.87 10.12 -14.06
N LYS A 257 -25.16 9.93 -14.41
CA LYS A 257 -26.27 10.70 -13.85
C LYS A 257 -26.75 10.00 -12.56
N ILE A 258 -26.39 10.56 -11.44
CA ILE A 258 -26.65 9.97 -10.11
C ILE A 258 -27.71 10.76 -9.38
N LEU A 259 -28.71 10.06 -8.83
CA LEU A 259 -29.70 10.62 -7.93
C LEU A 259 -29.11 10.77 -6.53
N PHE A 260 -29.17 11.97 -5.98
CA PHE A 260 -28.70 12.29 -4.63
C PHE A 260 -29.89 12.29 -3.64
N LEU A 261 -29.56 12.28 -2.33
CA LEU A 261 -30.53 12.21 -1.25
C LEU A 261 -31.48 13.42 -1.21
N ASP A 262 -31.09 14.54 -1.82
CA ASP A 262 -31.93 15.75 -1.97
C ASP A 262 -32.93 15.65 -3.13
N GLY A 263 -33.05 14.48 -3.77
CA GLY A 263 -33.95 14.24 -4.90
C GLY A 263 -33.49 14.81 -6.24
N LYS A 264 -32.30 15.46 -6.29
CA LYS A 264 -31.76 16.01 -7.53
C LYS A 264 -30.83 15.02 -8.21
N THR A 265 -30.96 14.90 -9.53
CA THR A 265 -30.00 14.12 -10.36
C THR A 265 -28.88 15.03 -10.82
N ARG A 266 -27.63 14.63 -10.57
CA ARG A 266 -26.41 15.35 -10.96
C ARG A 266 -25.54 14.52 -11.87
N LEU A 267 -24.84 15.17 -12.78
CA LEU A 267 -23.86 14.54 -13.66
C LEU A 267 -22.50 14.47 -12.93
N CYS A 268 -22.07 13.26 -12.55
CA CYS A 268 -20.77 13.00 -11.93
C CYS A 268 -19.70 12.82 -13.00
N SER A 269 -19.33 13.90 -13.68
CA SER A 269 -18.41 13.89 -14.83
C SER A 269 -16.93 13.98 -14.46
N TRP A 270 -16.59 14.08 -13.20
CA TRP A 270 -15.22 14.00 -12.73
C TRP A 270 -14.93 12.62 -12.13
N HIS A 271 -13.69 12.16 -12.25
CA HIS A 271 -13.28 10.92 -11.59
C HIS A 271 -11.86 10.99 -11.04
N SER A 272 -11.66 10.35 -9.90
CA SER A 272 -10.36 10.05 -9.32
C SER A 272 -10.06 8.57 -9.52
N ARG A 273 -8.90 8.26 -10.12
CA ARG A 273 -8.47 6.89 -10.40
C ARG A 273 -7.75 6.30 -9.20
N PHE A 274 -7.91 4.99 -8.99
CA PHE A 274 -7.14 4.28 -7.98
C PHE A 274 -6.61 2.96 -8.54
N THR A 275 -5.43 2.59 -8.06
CA THR A 275 -4.71 1.35 -8.35
C THR A 275 -4.58 0.53 -7.07
N PRO A 276 -4.33 -0.76 -7.13
CA PRO A 276 -4.38 -1.61 -8.31
C PRO A 276 -5.81 -1.87 -8.75
N SER A 277 -6.02 -2.15 -9.98
CA SER A 277 -7.27 -2.24 -10.72
C SER A 277 -7.75 -0.91 -11.32
N ALA A 278 -8.57 -1.02 -12.36
CA ALA A 278 -9.11 0.13 -13.10
C ALA A 278 -10.23 0.89 -12.36
N GLY A 279 -10.11 1.01 -11.03
CA GLY A 279 -11.14 1.63 -10.21
C GLY A 279 -11.25 3.14 -10.39
N ARG A 280 -12.48 3.65 -10.36
CA ARG A 280 -12.78 5.09 -10.43
C ARG A 280 -13.78 5.50 -9.37
N ILE A 281 -13.55 6.64 -8.76
CA ILE A 281 -14.52 7.33 -7.93
C ILE A 281 -15.05 8.50 -8.75
N HIS A 282 -16.29 8.38 -9.23
CA HIS A 282 -16.95 9.46 -9.94
C HIS A 282 -17.56 10.44 -8.95
N PHE A 283 -17.47 11.73 -9.25
CA PHE A 283 -18.05 12.78 -8.44
C PHE A 283 -18.48 13.97 -9.29
N CYS A 284 -19.38 14.78 -8.74
CA CYS A 284 -19.69 16.08 -9.28
C CYS A 284 -19.10 17.16 -8.35
N PRO A 285 -18.29 18.08 -8.84
CA PRO A 285 -17.95 19.27 -8.07
C PRO A 285 -19.23 20.04 -7.81
N ASN A 286 -19.41 20.56 -6.58
CA ASN A 286 -20.53 21.45 -6.31
C ASN A 286 -20.37 22.67 -7.22
N GLU A 287 -21.27 22.80 -8.17
CA GLU A 287 -21.57 24.09 -8.71
C GLU A 287 -22.26 24.82 -7.57
N SER A 288 -21.63 25.89 -7.05
CA SER A 288 -22.33 26.88 -6.24
C SER A 288 -23.66 27.12 -6.91
N GLU A 289 -24.75 26.94 -6.15
CA GLU A 289 -26.10 27.24 -6.60
C GLU A 289 -26.09 28.61 -7.30
N GLN A 290 -26.20 28.58 -8.64
CA GLN A 290 -26.59 29.73 -9.41
C GLN A 290 -28.11 29.86 -9.41
#